data_9f4c6585a7d0643a0306e154dd372ca6
#
_entry.id   9f4c6585a7d0643a0306e154dd372ca6
#
_cell.length_a   1.000
_cell.length_b   1.000
_cell.length_c   1.000
_cell.angle_alpha   90.00
_cell.angle_beta   90.00
_cell.angle_gamma   90.00
#
_symmetry.space_group_name_H-M   'P 1'
#
loop_
_entity.id
_entity.type
_entity.pdbx_description
1 polymer ?
#
loop_
_entity_poly.entity_id
_entity_poly.type
_entity_poly.pdbx_seq_one_letter_code
_entity_poly.pdbx_strand_id
1 'polypeptide(L)'
;SAIIKAVETVDQCVERVVTASLQNDYAVFLTADHGNADYAINADGTPNTAHTLNLVPLFLIDNNWQGNIKAGKLGDISPTILTLMNLPVPKEMTGNILID
;
A
#
# COMPACT_ATOMS: atom_id res chain seq x y z
N SER A 1 -21.35 -1.92 11.22
CA SER A 1 -21.19 -3.12 10.42
C SER A 1 -19.82 -3.77 10.66
N ALA A 2 -19.70 -5.02 10.29
CA ALA A 2 -18.44 -5.76 10.43
C ALA A 2 -17.32 -5.13 9.60
N ILE A 3 -17.62 -4.62 8.41
CA ILE A 3 -16.64 -3.96 7.53
C ILE A 3 -16.12 -2.68 8.16
N ILE A 4 -17.01 -1.85 8.69
CA ILE A 4 -16.62 -0.60 9.37
C ILE A 4 -15.69 -0.91 10.54
N LYS A 5 -16.05 -1.88 11.37
CA LYS A 5 -15.23 -2.28 12.51
C LYS A 5 -13.88 -2.82 12.08
N ALA A 6 -13.85 -3.62 11.01
CA ALA A 6 -12.60 -4.15 10.47
C ALA A 6 -11.68 -3.02 9.97
N VAL A 7 -12.22 -2.06 9.22
CA VAL A 7 -11.46 -0.93 8.72
C VAL A 7 -10.92 -0.06 9.86
N GLU A 8 -11.74 0.22 10.87
CA GLU A 8 -11.31 0.97 12.05
C GLU A 8 -10.19 0.26 12.79
N THR A 9 -10.27 -1.06 12.93
CA THR A 9 -9.24 -1.87 13.60
C THR A 9 -7.94 -1.84 12.81
N VAL A 10 -8.02 -2.02 11.48
CA VAL A 10 -6.84 -1.94 10.61
C VAL A 10 -6.20 -0.56 10.69
N ASP A 11 -7.01 0.51 10.68
CA ASP A 11 -6.51 1.88 10.79
C ASP A 11 -5.69 2.07 12.07
N GLN A 12 -6.19 1.59 13.21
CA GLN A 12 -5.47 1.66 14.48
C GLN A 12 -4.17 0.86 14.45
N CYS A 13 -4.18 -0.33 13.86
CA CYS A 13 -2.99 -1.15 13.73
C CYS A 13 -1.95 -0.49 12.81
N VAL A 14 -2.38 0.08 11.70
CA VAL A 14 -1.51 0.82 10.77
C VAL A 14 -0.85 2.00 11.48
N GLU A 15 -1.61 2.78 12.25
CA GLU A 15 -1.07 3.89 13.02
C GLU A 15 0.06 3.44 13.94
N ARG A 16 -0.14 2.34 14.68
CA ARG A 16 0.86 1.82 15.60
C ARG A 16 2.12 1.35 14.87
N VAL A 17 1.95 0.63 13.77
CA VAL A 17 3.08 0.12 12.98
C VAL A 17 3.86 1.27 12.34
N VAL A 18 3.16 2.23 11.72
CA VAL A 18 3.79 3.39 11.07
C VAL A 18 4.53 4.23 12.10
N THR A 19 3.90 4.53 13.24
CA THR A 19 4.53 5.32 14.30
C THR A 19 5.80 4.66 14.80
N ALA A 20 5.78 3.37 15.11
CA ALA A 20 6.95 2.64 15.57
C ALA A 20 8.04 2.58 14.50
N SER A 21 7.64 2.41 13.24
CA SER A 21 8.59 2.37 12.11
C SER A 21 9.32 3.69 11.95
N LEU A 22 8.60 4.80 11.97
CA LEU A 22 9.20 6.13 11.85
C LEU A 22 10.10 6.47 13.04
N GLN A 23 9.73 6.04 14.25
CA GLN A 23 10.56 6.24 15.44
C GLN A 23 11.89 5.46 15.38
N ASN A 24 11.95 4.43 14.54
CA ASN A 24 13.14 3.60 14.35
C ASN A 24 13.79 3.81 12.98
N ASP A 25 13.49 4.93 12.32
CA ASP A 25 14.07 5.35 11.04
C ASP A 25 13.79 4.38 9.87
N TYR A 26 12.65 3.70 9.91
CA TYR A 26 12.18 2.91 8.78
C TYR A 26 11.38 3.78 7.80
N ALA A 27 11.53 3.51 6.53
CA ALA A 27 10.57 3.94 5.51
C ALA A 27 9.45 2.92 5.43
N VAL A 28 8.23 3.37 5.19
CA VAL A 28 7.04 2.50 5.13
C VAL A 28 6.35 2.67 3.79
N PHE A 29 6.20 1.58 3.06
CA PHE A 29 5.26 1.50 1.94
C PHE A 29 3.96 0.88 2.43
N LEU A 30 2.86 1.59 2.24
CA LEU A 30 1.53 1.12 2.63
C LEU A 30 0.69 0.92 1.38
N THR A 31 0.23 -0.30 1.16
CA THR A 31 -0.59 -0.65 0.00
C THR A 31 -1.47 -1.86 0.31
N ALA A 32 -2.17 -2.34 -0.69
CA ALA A 32 -2.93 -3.59 -0.64
C ALA A 32 -2.64 -4.41 -1.90
N ASP A 33 -2.87 -5.70 -1.83
CA ASP A 33 -2.70 -6.60 -2.97
C ASP A 33 -3.96 -6.64 -3.85
N HIS A 34 -5.12 -6.30 -3.29
CA HIS A 34 -6.40 -6.21 -3.99
C HIS A 34 -7.40 -5.37 -3.19
N GLY A 35 -8.52 -5.00 -3.82
CA GLY A 35 -9.62 -4.34 -3.13
C GLY A 35 -10.57 -5.35 -2.47
N ASN A 36 -11.35 -4.85 -1.53
CA ASN A 36 -12.39 -5.62 -0.84
C ASN A 36 -13.45 -4.68 -0.26
N ALA A 37 -13.09 -3.89 0.76
CA ALA A 37 -14.02 -3.00 1.46
C ALA A 37 -14.50 -1.82 0.61
N ASP A 38 -13.82 -1.51 -0.47
CA ASP A 38 -14.20 -0.48 -1.43
C ASP A 38 -15.47 -0.83 -2.22
N TYR A 39 -15.85 -2.12 -2.24
CA TYR A 39 -17.12 -2.59 -2.81
C TYR A 39 -17.78 -3.52 -1.80
N ALA A 40 -18.41 -2.91 -0.80
CA ALA A 40 -18.91 -3.64 0.36
C ALA A 40 -20.29 -4.26 0.15
N ILE A 41 -21.11 -3.69 -0.74
CA ILE A 41 -22.50 -4.08 -0.94
C ILE A 41 -22.75 -4.31 -2.43
N ASN A 42 -23.31 -5.47 -2.76
CA ASN A 42 -23.75 -5.80 -4.11
C ASN A 42 -24.95 -4.95 -4.54
N ALA A 43 -25.22 -4.91 -5.84
CA ALA A 43 -26.36 -4.16 -6.39
C ALA A 43 -27.71 -4.59 -5.80
N ASP A 44 -27.85 -5.84 -5.35
CA ASP A 44 -29.06 -6.35 -4.73
C ASP A 44 -29.14 -6.10 -3.22
N GLY A 45 -28.18 -5.38 -2.63
CA GLY A 45 -28.13 -5.05 -1.23
C GLY A 45 -27.45 -6.09 -0.33
N THR A 46 -27.01 -7.22 -0.87
CA THR A 46 -26.30 -8.24 -0.10
C THR A 46 -24.83 -7.84 0.14
N PRO A 47 -24.21 -8.31 1.24
CA PRO A 47 -22.78 -8.05 1.46
C PRO A 47 -21.92 -8.66 0.36
N ASN A 48 -20.97 -7.88 -0.14
CA ASN A 48 -19.94 -8.40 -1.03
C ASN A 48 -18.75 -8.92 -0.21
N THR A 49 -18.47 -10.19 -0.33
CA THR A 49 -17.36 -10.85 0.36
C THR A 49 -16.21 -11.21 -0.58
N ALA A 50 -16.36 -10.92 -1.88
CA ALA A 50 -15.32 -11.18 -2.87
C ALA A 50 -14.27 -10.06 -2.89
N HIS A 51 -13.09 -10.40 -3.38
CA HIS A 51 -12.06 -9.39 -3.68
C HIS A 51 -12.50 -8.56 -4.89
N THR A 52 -12.05 -7.30 -4.95
CA THR A 52 -12.36 -6.41 -6.08
C THR A 52 -11.11 -6.16 -6.91
N LEU A 53 -11.32 -5.78 -8.18
CA LEU A 53 -10.26 -5.42 -9.12
C LEU A 53 -10.02 -3.90 -9.16
N ASN A 54 -10.63 -3.15 -8.25
CA ASN A 54 -10.41 -1.72 -8.15
C ASN A 54 -8.95 -1.40 -7.81
N LEU A 55 -8.51 -0.21 -8.18
CA LEU A 55 -7.19 0.27 -7.83
C LEU A 55 -7.06 0.38 -6.32
N VAL A 56 -5.88 0.08 -5.82
CA VAL A 56 -5.55 0.19 -4.40
C VAL A 56 -4.60 1.35 -4.17
N PRO A 57 -4.60 1.94 -2.96
CA PRO A 57 -3.69 3.04 -2.66
C PRO A 57 -2.25 2.56 -2.52
N LEU A 58 -1.31 3.48 -2.75
CA LEU A 58 0.09 3.29 -2.46
C LEU A 58 0.61 4.56 -1.78
N PHE A 59 1.11 4.41 -0.56
CA PHE A 59 1.71 5.50 0.21
C PHE A 59 3.16 5.17 0.53
N LEU A 60 4.01 6.19 0.48
CA LEU A 60 5.36 6.12 1.01
C LEU A 60 5.48 7.11 2.16
N ILE A 61 5.83 6.62 3.34
CA ILE A 61 5.92 7.40 4.56
C ILE A 61 7.34 7.27 5.10
N ASP A 62 8.07 8.38 5.15
CA ASP A 62 9.46 8.40 5.57
C ASP A 62 9.79 9.80 6.10
N ASN A 63 10.52 9.87 7.19
CA ASN A 63 10.94 11.13 7.80
C ASN A 63 11.84 11.95 6.89
N ASN A 64 12.64 11.30 6.05
CA ASN A 64 13.72 11.93 5.27
C ASN A 64 13.43 12.00 3.78
N TRP A 65 12.36 11.38 3.30
CA TRP A 65 12.03 11.38 1.89
C TRP A 65 10.99 12.46 1.59
N GLN A 66 11.28 13.24 0.57
CA GLN A 66 10.34 14.22 0.01
C GLN A 66 10.36 14.08 -1.50
N GLY A 67 9.22 13.86 -2.08
CA GLY A 67 9.09 13.67 -3.52
C GLY A 67 7.69 13.21 -3.86
N ASN A 68 7.55 12.73 -5.09
CA ASN A 68 6.29 12.23 -5.60
C ASN A 68 6.37 10.73 -5.85
N ILE A 69 5.25 10.05 -5.63
CA ILE A 69 5.11 8.66 -5.98
C ILE A 69 4.13 8.55 -7.16
N LYS A 70 4.51 7.77 -8.15
CA LYS A 70 3.74 7.60 -9.38
C LYS A 70 2.78 6.43 -9.24
N ALA A 71 1.70 6.44 -10.00
CA ALA A 71 0.84 5.28 -10.13
C ALA A 71 1.55 4.15 -10.89
N GLY A 72 1.20 2.93 -10.55
CA GLY A 72 1.79 1.76 -11.18
C GLY A 72 1.04 0.49 -10.82
N LYS A 73 1.74 -0.63 -10.83
CA LYS A 73 1.19 -1.94 -10.52
C LYS A 73 2.02 -2.63 -9.43
N LEU A 74 1.52 -3.73 -8.89
CA LEU A 74 2.19 -4.43 -7.79
C LEU A 74 3.64 -4.82 -8.12
N GLY A 75 3.91 -5.23 -9.36
CA GLY A 75 5.26 -5.57 -9.78
C GLY A 75 6.27 -4.42 -9.78
N ASP A 76 5.81 -3.19 -9.63
CA ASP A 76 6.66 -2.01 -9.57
C ASP A 76 7.17 -1.71 -8.16
N ILE A 77 6.58 -2.33 -7.13
CA ILE A 77 6.89 -2.01 -5.73
C ILE A 77 8.31 -2.45 -5.36
N SER A 78 8.67 -3.69 -5.64
CA SER A 78 9.99 -4.21 -5.27
C SER A 78 11.15 -3.44 -5.89
N PRO A 79 11.16 -3.14 -7.20
CA PRO A 79 12.25 -2.33 -7.77
C PRO A 79 12.25 -0.89 -7.21
N THR A 80 11.08 -0.35 -6.87
CA THR A 80 10.99 0.97 -6.21
C THR A 80 11.62 0.94 -4.83
N ILE A 81 11.36 -0.10 -4.03
CA ILE A 81 11.97 -0.28 -2.70
C ILE A 81 13.50 -0.34 -2.82
N LEU A 82 14.01 -1.15 -3.73
CA LEU A 82 15.46 -1.26 -3.92
C LEU A 82 16.08 0.08 -4.32
N THR A 83 15.41 0.83 -5.19
CA THR A 83 15.86 2.16 -5.58
C THR A 83 15.88 3.12 -4.40
N LEU A 84 14.85 3.11 -3.55
CA LEU A 84 14.81 3.93 -2.34
C LEU A 84 15.97 3.59 -1.40
N MET A 85 16.36 2.32 -1.33
CA MET A 85 17.46 1.83 -0.50
C MET A 85 18.84 2.02 -1.14
N ASN A 86 18.91 2.63 -2.33
CA ASN A 86 20.14 2.77 -3.12
C ASN A 86 20.81 1.43 -3.46
N LEU A 87 19.99 0.41 -3.64
CA LEU A 87 20.46 -0.91 -4.05
C LEU A 87 20.23 -1.12 -5.55
N PRO A 88 21.07 -1.91 -6.22
CA PRO A 88 20.87 -2.19 -7.64
C PRO A 88 19.60 -3.01 -7.85
N VAL A 89 18.89 -2.70 -8.94
CA VAL A 89 17.69 -3.43 -9.34
C VAL A 89 18.11 -4.56 -10.29
N PRO A 90 17.85 -5.84 -9.94
CA PRO A 90 18.16 -6.94 -10.84
C PRO A 90 17.38 -6.83 -12.15
N LYS A 91 17.99 -7.30 -13.24
CA LYS A 91 17.35 -7.23 -14.57
C LYS A 91 16.09 -8.07 -14.67
N GLU A 92 15.93 -9.06 -13.81
CA GLU A 92 14.73 -9.88 -13.72
C GLU A 92 13.52 -9.10 -13.19
N MET A 93 13.75 -8.02 -12.46
CA MET A 93 12.69 -7.11 -12.02
C MET A 93 12.42 -6.10 -13.13
N THR A 94 11.36 -6.35 -13.89
CA THR A 94 11.01 -5.54 -15.07
C THR A 94 10.04 -4.40 -14.75
N GLY A 95 9.64 -4.24 -13.49
CA GLY A 95 8.75 -3.16 -13.08
C GLY A 95 9.39 -1.78 -13.18
N ASN A 96 8.54 -0.77 -13.21
CA ASN A 96 8.97 0.63 -13.26
C ASN A 96 9.30 1.16 -11.87
N ILE A 97 10.17 2.15 -11.82
CA ILE A 97 10.46 2.86 -10.57
C ILE A 97 9.42 3.95 -10.37
N LEU A 98 8.74 3.94 -9.24
CA LEU A 98 7.60 4.81 -8.97
C LEU A 98 7.96 6.09 -8.19
N ILE A 99 9.18 6.23 -7.75
CA ILE A 99 9.67 7.44 -7.06
C ILE A 99 10.63 8.22 -7.96
N ASP A 100 10.72 9.51 -7.70
CA ASP A 100 11.67 10.39 -8.38
C ASP A 100 13.02 10.44 -7.67
#